data_0ae2fb2e41f03bb61d8fd529fe70502d
#
_entry.id   0ae2fb2e41f03bb61d8fd529fe70502d
#
_cell.length_a   1.000
_cell.length_b   1.000
_cell.length_c   1.000
_cell.angle_alpha   90.00
_cell.angle_beta   90.00
_cell.angle_gamma   90.00
#
_symmetry.space_group_name_H-M   'P 1'
#
loop_
_entity.id
_entity.type
_entity.pdbx_description
1 polymer ?
#
loop_
_entity_poly.entity_id
_entity_poly.type
_entity_poly.pdbx_seq_one_letter_code
_entity_poly.pdbx_strand_id
1 'polypeptide(L)'
;MTDMPDVVRTSAINVAGEMNAAFAGDEAVKHFDRVHIPKLASALMKVSNIIMRSHLGLAAAVLFGLGTIACGSPSRADTDAAEITAAQANAALIKSAYDAFSRGDTQSVFAVFAENILWHVPGRGPLSRDYRGHAEVAGFFEHFMGLSEGTFRIQIDEILANRDRVVVLCTESARRAGRSWSSPQVHVWTVRDGRATAFWEYEGDQQGEDEFWSTHP
;
A
#
# COMPACT_ATOMS: atom_id res chain seq x y z
N MET A 1 -6.18 -25.32 -4.05
CA MET A 1 -5.39 -24.53 -5.03
C MET A 1 -5.65 -25.03 -6.45
N THR A 2 -6.86 -25.46 -6.71
CA THR A 2 -7.33 -26.10 -7.94
C THR A 2 -8.70 -25.54 -8.23
N ASP A 3 -8.78 -24.43 -8.97
CA ASP A 3 -9.92 -24.02 -9.81
C ASP A 3 -9.93 -22.53 -10.15
N MET A 4 -8.75 -21.95 -10.36
CA MET A 4 -8.66 -20.66 -11.07
C MET A 4 -8.60 -20.94 -12.57
N PRO A 5 -9.30 -20.17 -13.41
CA PRO A 5 -9.15 -20.27 -14.86
C PRO A 5 -7.67 -20.08 -15.25
N ASP A 6 -7.16 -20.93 -16.15
CA ASP A 6 -5.74 -20.96 -16.55
C ASP A 6 -5.19 -19.60 -16.96
N VAL A 7 -6.01 -18.72 -17.54
CA VAL A 7 -5.63 -17.36 -17.94
C VAL A 7 -5.28 -16.48 -16.74
N VAL A 8 -6.02 -16.59 -15.62
CA VAL A 8 -5.77 -15.80 -14.40
C VAL A 8 -4.55 -16.35 -13.67
N ARG A 9 -4.37 -17.66 -13.66
CA ARG A 9 -3.24 -18.35 -13.05
C ARG A 9 -1.93 -18.04 -13.79
N THR A 10 -1.94 -18.08 -15.12
CA THR A 10 -0.79 -17.75 -15.96
C THR A 10 -0.40 -16.27 -15.83
N SER A 11 -1.38 -15.35 -15.76
CA SER A 11 -1.10 -13.92 -15.56
C SER A 11 -0.52 -13.63 -14.18
N ALA A 12 -1.02 -14.28 -13.11
CA ALA A 12 -0.49 -14.09 -11.75
C ALA A 12 0.93 -14.67 -11.60
N ILE A 13 1.22 -15.80 -12.24
CA ILE A 13 2.57 -16.43 -12.22
C ILE A 13 3.57 -15.57 -13.02
N ASN A 14 3.17 -15.01 -14.16
CA ASN A 14 4.02 -14.14 -14.95
C ASN A 14 4.33 -12.82 -14.21
N VAL A 15 3.35 -12.21 -13.55
CA VAL A 15 3.56 -10.99 -12.75
C VAL A 15 4.48 -11.27 -11.56
N ALA A 16 4.32 -12.39 -10.86
CA ALA A 16 5.21 -12.78 -9.76
C ALA A 16 6.63 -13.11 -10.25
N GLY A 17 6.77 -13.73 -11.42
CA GLY A 17 8.06 -14.04 -12.06
C GLY A 17 8.80 -12.78 -12.53
N GLU A 18 8.08 -11.83 -13.11
CA GLU A 18 8.64 -10.55 -13.56
C GLU A 18 9.03 -9.64 -12.38
N MET A 19 8.25 -9.64 -11.30
CA MET A 19 8.63 -8.94 -10.06
C MET A 19 9.89 -9.53 -9.43
N ASN A 20 10.04 -10.86 -9.37
CA ASN A 20 11.25 -11.49 -8.85
C ASN A 20 12.50 -11.21 -9.71
N ALA A 21 12.35 -11.11 -11.03
CA ALA A 21 13.44 -10.77 -11.94
C ALA A 21 13.84 -9.28 -11.82
N ALA A 22 12.88 -8.38 -11.57
CA ALA A 22 13.11 -6.95 -11.40
C ALA A 22 13.92 -6.63 -10.12
N PHE A 23 13.81 -7.45 -9.07
CA PHE A 23 14.56 -7.27 -7.83
C PHE A 23 15.99 -7.83 -7.87
N ALA A 24 16.44 -8.40 -9.00
CA ALA A 24 17.73 -9.07 -9.11
C ALA A 24 18.89 -8.20 -9.67
N GLY A 25 18.68 -6.91 -10.00
CA GLY A 25 19.77 -6.04 -10.49
C GLY A 25 19.39 -4.60 -10.80
N ASP A 26 20.32 -3.69 -10.50
CA ASP A 26 20.19 -2.21 -10.56
C ASP A 26 19.82 -1.63 -11.94
N GLU A 27 20.16 -2.32 -13.04
CA GLU A 27 19.82 -1.89 -14.41
C GLU A 27 18.36 -2.21 -14.81
N ALA A 28 17.76 -3.20 -14.16
CA ALA A 28 16.40 -3.61 -14.46
C ALA A 28 15.34 -2.59 -13.99
N VAL A 29 15.63 -1.84 -12.92
CA VAL A 29 14.71 -0.84 -12.34
C VAL A 29 14.47 0.32 -13.31
N LYS A 30 15.50 0.82 -13.98
CA LYS A 30 15.38 1.93 -14.96
C LYS A 30 14.59 1.56 -16.22
N HIS A 31 14.56 0.28 -16.58
CA HIS A 31 13.80 -0.22 -17.72
C HIS A 31 12.35 -0.58 -17.34
N PHE A 32 12.10 -0.88 -16.06
CA PHE A 32 10.80 -1.24 -15.52
C PHE A 32 9.82 -0.07 -15.55
N ASP A 33 10.26 1.15 -15.22
CA ASP A 33 9.43 2.35 -15.14
C ASP A 33 8.74 2.74 -16.46
N ARG A 34 9.35 2.44 -17.60
CA ARG A 34 8.85 2.92 -18.91
C ARG A 34 7.94 1.94 -19.65
N VAL A 35 8.05 0.64 -19.36
CA VAL A 35 7.42 -0.41 -20.18
C VAL A 35 6.38 -1.24 -19.43
N HIS A 36 6.49 -1.37 -18.12
CA HIS A 36 5.71 -2.33 -17.34
C HIS A 36 4.52 -1.74 -16.60
N ILE A 37 4.57 -0.49 -16.14
CA ILE A 37 3.44 0.18 -15.47
C ILE A 37 2.19 0.23 -16.35
N PRO A 38 2.25 0.60 -17.64
CA PRO A 38 1.06 0.57 -18.50
C PRO A 38 0.52 -0.83 -18.76
N LYS A 39 1.37 -1.87 -18.78
CA LYS A 39 0.96 -3.26 -18.96
C LYS A 39 0.30 -3.86 -17.73
N LEU A 40 0.80 -3.52 -16.52
CA LEU A 40 0.18 -3.89 -15.25
C LEU A 40 -1.21 -3.24 -15.10
N ALA A 41 -1.34 -1.97 -15.39
CA ALA A 41 -2.62 -1.25 -15.36
C ALA A 41 -3.64 -1.88 -16.34
N SER A 42 -3.19 -2.26 -17.55
CA SER A 42 -4.03 -2.94 -18.54
C SER A 42 -4.45 -4.35 -18.12
N ALA A 43 -3.57 -5.10 -17.45
CA ALA A 43 -3.88 -6.43 -16.92
C ALA A 43 -4.88 -6.37 -15.76
N LEU A 44 -4.74 -5.41 -14.85
CA LEU A 44 -5.67 -5.18 -13.75
C LEU A 44 -7.05 -4.73 -14.22
N MET A 45 -7.14 -3.87 -15.24
CA MET A 45 -8.43 -3.50 -15.85
C MET A 45 -9.15 -4.70 -16.52
N LYS A 46 -8.42 -5.64 -17.12
CA LYS A 46 -9.01 -6.85 -17.69
C LYS A 46 -9.57 -7.79 -16.63
N VAL A 47 -8.91 -7.94 -15.49
CA VAL A 47 -9.38 -8.73 -14.35
C VAL A 47 -10.63 -8.10 -13.75
N SER A 48 -10.68 -6.77 -13.58
CA SER A 48 -11.85 -6.04 -13.08
C SER A 48 -13.08 -6.22 -13.99
N ASN A 49 -12.91 -6.18 -15.31
CA ASN A 49 -14.00 -6.38 -16.27
C ASN A 49 -14.53 -7.83 -16.33
N ILE A 50 -13.70 -8.81 -16.01
CA ILE A 50 -14.13 -10.23 -15.93
C ILE A 50 -15.00 -10.45 -14.69
N ILE A 51 -14.66 -9.84 -13.56
CA ILE A 51 -15.43 -9.94 -12.31
C ILE A 51 -16.80 -9.26 -12.45
N MET A 52 -16.89 -8.13 -13.17
CA MET A 52 -18.13 -7.38 -13.33
C MET A 52 -19.15 -8.07 -14.27
N ARG A 53 -18.72 -9.01 -15.12
CA ARG A 53 -19.61 -9.74 -16.04
C ARG A 53 -20.25 -11.01 -15.48
N SER A 54 -19.80 -11.50 -14.32
CA SER A 54 -20.30 -12.72 -13.69
C SER A 54 -21.49 -12.52 -12.73
N HIS A 55 -21.94 -11.28 -12.49
CA HIS A 55 -22.99 -10.97 -11.52
C HIS A 55 -24.37 -10.58 -12.09
N LEU A 56 -24.64 -10.85 -13.39
CA LEU A 56 -26.01 -10.73 -13.93
C LEU A 56 -26.61 -12.10 -14.17
N GLY A 57 -27.29 -12.62 -13.18
CA GLY A 57 -28.19 -13.77 -13.33
C GLY A 57 -28.34 -14.56 -12.02
N LEU A 58 -29.30 -14.29 -11.21
CA LEU A 58 -30.42 -15.13 -10.78
C LEU A 58 -31.18 -14.47 -9.63
N ALA A 59 -32.39 -14.04 -9.97
CA ALA A 59 -33.41 -13.72 -8.98
C ALA A 59 -34.28 -14.96 -8.74
N ALA A 60 -34.78 -15.08 -7.49
CA ALA A 60 -35.97 -15.82 -7.06
C ALA A 60 -35.88 -17.34 -6.82
N ALA A 61 -35.89 -17.70 -5.53
CA ALA A 61 -36.82 -18.69 -4.98
C ALA A 61 -36.91 -18.55 -3.45
N VAL A 62 -37.99 -17.96 -2.98
CA VAL A 62 -38.45 -18.05 -1.57
C VAL A 62 -39.22 -19.32 -1.43
N LEU A 63 -38.83 -20.21 -0.48
CA LEU A 63 -39.75 -21.16 0.15
C LEU A 63 -39.21 -21.63 1.51
N PHE A 64 -40.10 -21.57 2.46
CA PHE A 64 -40.06 -21.97 3.85
C PHE A 64 -39.43 -23.33 4.14
N GLY A 65 -38.62 -23.43 5.20
CA GLY A 65 -38.18 -24.69 5.78
C GLY A 65 -37.47 -24.48 7.11
N LEU A 66 -38.09 -24.95 8.17
CA LEU A 66 -37.66 -24.94 9.56
C LEU A 66 -36.26 -25.57 9.78
N GLY A 67 -35.42 -24.83 10.51
CA GLY A 67 -34.49 -25.24 11.55
C GLY A 67 -33.66 -26.49 11.42
N THR A 68 -32.42 -26.31 10.93
CA THR A 68 -31.24 -26.94 11.51
C THR A 68 -30.12 -25.89 11.47
N ILE A 69 -29.56 -25.55 12.64
CA ILE A 69 -28.32 -24.78 12.71
C ILE A 69 -27.20 -25.69 12.23
N ALA A 70 -27.05 -25.79 10.91
CA ALA A 70 -25.86 -26.37 10.32
C ALA A 70 -24.74 -25.28 10.42
N CYS A 71 -23.71 -25.51 11.25
CA CYS A 71 -22.43 -24.87 11.13
C CYS A 71 -21.83 -25.25 9.77
N GLY A 72 -22.35 -24.67 8.70
CA GLY A 72 -21.78 -24.80 7.37
C GLY A 72 -20.50 -23.99 7.30
N SER A 73 -19.42 -24.59 6.83
CA SER A 73 -18.22 -23.83 6.44
C SER A 73 -18.63 -22.74 5.43
N PRO A 74 -18.07 -21.52 5.54
CA PRO A 74 -18.41 -20.44 4.61
C PRO A 74 -18.18 -20.89 3.17
N SER A 75 -19.05 -20.49 2.28
CA SER A 75 -18.87 -20.75 0.85
C SER A 75 -17.69 -19.93 0.31
N ARG A 76 -17.12 -20.35 -0.81
CA ARG A 76 -16.05 -19.59 -1.48
C ARG A 76 -16.49 -18.15 -1.80
N ALA A 77 -17.73 -17.97 -2.22
CA ALA A 77 -18.29 -16.65 -2.50
C ALA A 77 -18.37 -15.76 -1.25
N ASP A 78 -18.69 -16.33 -0.09
CA ASP A 78 -18.71 -15.59 1.17
C ASP A 78 -17.29 -15.19 1.60
N THR A 79 -16.32 -16.06 1.37
CA THR A 79 -14.89 -15.78 1.65
C THR A 79 -14.37 -14.66 0.74
N ASP A 80 -14.64 -14.74 -0.57
CA ASP A 80 -14.21 -13.73 -1.53
C ASP A 80 -14.86 -12.36 -1.23
N ALA A 81 -16.13 -12.33 -0.86
CA ALA A 81 -16.82 -11.11 -0.47
C ALA A 81 -16.23 -10.48 0.82
N ALA A 82 -15.89 -11.32 1.80
CA ALA A 82 -15.25 -10.87 3.03
C ALA A 82 -13.83 -10.30 2.78
N GLU A 83 -13.06 -10.91 1.87
CA GLU A 83 -11.75 -10.42 1.48
C GLU A 83 -11.82 -9.06 0.77
N ILE A 84 -12.76 -8.89 -0.16
CA ILE A 84 -12.98 -7.61 -0.84
C ILE A 84 -13.38 -6.52 0.17
N THR A 85 -14.27 -6.83 1.10
CA THR A 85 -14.71 -5.88 2.13
C THR A 85 -13.54 -5.46 3.04
N ALA A 86 -12.71 -6.41 3.46
CA ALA A 86 -11.52 -6.15 4.26
C ALA A 86 -10.50 -5.28 3.50
N ALA A 87 -10.25 -5.58 2.23
CA ALA A 87 -9.38 -4.80 1.37
C ALA A 87 -9.85 -3.34 1.24
N GLN A 88 -11.14 -3.13 1.00
CA GLN A 88 -11.73 -1.80 0.90
C GLN A 88 -11.62 -1.02 2.23
N ALA A 89 -11.88 -1.68 3.35
CA ALA A 89 -11.75 -1.07 4.68
C ALA A 89 -10.30 -0.67 4.96
N ASN A 90 -9.33 -1.52 4.63
CA ASN A 90 -7.90 -1.24 4.80
C ASN A 90 -7.43 -0.08 3.92
N ALA A 91 -7.86 -0.03 2.65
CA ALA A 91 -7.55 1.08 1.76
C ALA A 91 -8.10 2.40 2.30
N ALA A 92 -9.36 2.41 2.77
CA ALA A 92 -9.99 3.59 3.37
C ALA A 92 -9.27 4.03 4.66
N LEU A 93 -8.89 3.09 5.52
CA LEU A 93 -8.13 3.34 6.74
C LEU A 93 -6.82 4.05 6.44
N ILE A 94 -5.99 3.50 5.54
CA ILE A 94 -4.70 4.09 5.22
C ILE A 94 -4.87 5.43 4.49
N LYS A 95 -5.82 5.54 3.56
CA LYS A 95 -6.13 6.83 2.93
C LYS A 95 -6.46 7.91 3.97
N SER A 96 -7.21 7.57 5.01
CA SER A 96 -7.57 8.53 6.06
C SER A 96 -6.35 9.07 6.80
N ALA A 97 -5.29 8.26 6.99
CA ALA A 97 -4.04 8.70 7.60
C ALA A 97 -3.31 9.73 6.73
N TYR A 98 -3.22 9.48 5.40
CA TYR A 98 -2.63 10.46 4.47
C TYR A 98 -3.44 11.75 4.38
N ASP A 99 -4.77 11.64 4.35
CA ASP A 99 -5.65 12.82 4.35
C ASP A 99 -5.47 13.64 5.65
N ALA A 100 -5.34 12.98 6.81
CA ALA A 100 -5.05 13.64 8.08
C ALA A 100 -3.66 14.29 8.08
N PHE A 101 -2.63 13.59 7.60
CA PHE A 101 -1.28 14.10 7.49
C PHE A 101 -1.23 15.37 6.61
N SER A 102 -1.90 15.37 5.47
CA SER A 102 -1.94 16.54 4.58
C SER A 102 -2.55 17.79 5.22
N ARG A 103 -3.39 17.62 6.24
CA ARG A 103 -3.99 18.71 7.03
C ARG A 103 -3.22 19.06 8.30
N GLY A 104 -2.13 18.33 8.60
CA GLY A 104 -1.40 18.48 9.85
C GLY A 104 -2.13 17.93 11.08
N ASP A 105 -3.15 17.09 10.89
CA ASP A 105 -3.91 16.45 11.97
C ASP A 105 -3.19 15.21 12.50
N THR A 106 -2.16 15.45 13.29
CA THR A 106 -1.31 14.40 13.87
C THR A 106 -2.12 13.42 14.72
N GLN A 107 -3.12 13.88 15.46
CA GLN A 107 -3.95 13.04 16.31
C GLN A 107 -4.68 11.98 15.48
N SER A 108 -5.30 12.37 14.37
CA SER A 108 -5.99 11.45 13.47
C SER A 108 -5.03 10.51 12.75
N VAL A 109 -3.80 10.94 12.42
CA VAL A 109 -2.76 10.05 11.88
C VAL A 109 -2.44 8.93 12.88
N PHE A 110 -2.12 9.27 14.12
CA PHE A 110 -1.76 8.29 15.14
C PHE A 110 -2.93 7.39 15.57
N ALA A 111 -4.18 7.84 15.41
CA ALA A 111 -5.36 7.01 15.68
C ALA A 111 -5.47 5.80 14.72
N VAL A 112 -4.85 5.87 13.53
CA VAL A 112 -4.78 4.75 12.57
C VAL A 112 -3.72 3.71 12.97
N PHE A 113 -2.70 4.10 13.73
CA PHE A 113 -1.55 3.26 14.05
C PHE A 113 -1.83 2.38 15.29
N ALA A 114 -1.27 1.17 15.28
CA ALA A 114 -1.14 0.38 16.49
C ALA A 114 -0.10 1.02 17.43
N GLU A 115 -0.29 0.88 18.75
CA GLU A 115 0.65 1.47 19.73
C GLU A 115 2.11 1.04 19.53
N ASN A 116 2.31 -0.21 19.09
CA ASN A 116 3.62 -0.81 18.86
C ASN A 116 4.01 -0.84 17.36
N ILE A 117 3.49 0.08 16.55
CA ILE A 117 3.80 0.14 15.11
C ILE A 117 5.30 0.08 14.86
N LEU A 118 5.71 -0.67 13.84
CA LEU A 118 7.05 -0.64 13.27
C LEU A 118 7.03 0.31 12.06
N TRP A 119 7.88 1.33 12.07
CA TRP A 119 8.06 2.28 10.99
C TRP A 119 9.48 2.16 10.45
N HIS A 120 9.64 1.63 9.25
CA HIS A 120 10.94 1.44 8.60
C HIS A 120 11.18 2.54 7.58
N VAL A 121 12.28 3.28 7.77
CA VAL A 121 12.80 4.27 6.81
C VAL A 121 14.10 3.69 6.23
N PRO A 122 14.17 3.43 4.91
CA PRO A 122 15.33 2.82 4.27
C PRO A 122 16.51 3.78 4.17
N GLY A 123 17.62 3.30 3.56
CA GLY A 123 18.77 4.13 3.23
C GLY A 123 19.85 4.20 4.29
N ARG A 124 20.67 5.24 4.20
CA ARG A 124 21.83 5.50 5.05
C ARG A 124 21.86 6.93 5.56
N GLY A 125 20.82 7.69 5.30
CA GLY A 125 20.67 9.07 5.74
C GLY A 125 20.44 9.16 7.26
N PRO A 126 20.39 10.37 7.80
CA PRO A 126 20.24 10.61 9.24
C PRO A 126 18.88 10.14 9.79
N LEU A 127 17.91 9.96 8.92
CA LEU A 127 16.57 9.50 9.26
C LEU A 127 16.39 7.97 9.08
N SER A 128 17.34 7.29 8.43
CA SER A 128 17.22 5.89 8.01
C SER A 128 17.40 4.95 9.21
N ARG A 129 16.34 4.36 9.68
CA ARG A 129 16.29 3.32 10.73
C ARG A 129 14.88 2.77 10.93
N ASP A 130 14.77 1.79 11.80
CA ASP A 130 13.48 1.38 12.37
C ASP A 130 13.11 2.28 13.56
N TYR A 131 11.86 2.74 13.56
CA TYR A 131 11.21 3.43 14.67
C TYR A 131 10.10 2.56 15.23
N ARG A 132 9.96 2.47 16.56
CA ARG A 132 9.00 1.56 17.20
C ARG A 132 8.07 2.30 18.14
N GLY A 133 6.78 2.11 17.90
CA GLY A 133 5.71 2.71 18.69
C GLY A 133 5.52 4.19 18.45
N HIS A 134 4.43 4.71 19.01
CA HIS A 134 4.00 6.10 18.77
C HIS A 134 5.05 7.13 19.13
N ALA A 135 5.79 6.93 20.25
CA ALA A 135 6.75 7.94 20.71
C ALA A 135 7.92 8.13 19.74
N GLU A 136 8.51 7.04 19.23
CA GLU A 136 9.62 7.15 18.29
C GLU A 136 9.16 7.66 16.92
N VAL A 137 7.98 7.22 16.46
CA VAL A 137 7.40 7.70 15.18
C VAL A 137 7.04 9.18 15.27
N ALA A 138 6.53 9.66 16.41
CA ALA A 138 6.26 11.07 16.62
C ALA A 138 7.55 11.90 16.59
N GLY A 139 8.60 11.44 17.24
CA GLY A 139 9.92 12.07 17.18
C GLY A 139 10.53 12.09 15.78
N PHE A 140 10.33 11.03 14.98
CA PHE A 140 10.68 11.00 13.57
C PHE A 140 9.92 12.08 12.78
N PHE A 141 8.60 12.18 12.93
CA PHE A 141 7.79 13.19 12.23
C PHE A 141 8.20 14.62 12.61
N GLU A 142 8.45 14.88 13.88
CA GLU A 142 8.91 16.20 14.33
C GLU A 142 10.25 16.58 13.69
N HIS A 143 11.22 15.67 13.72
CA HIS A 143 12.53 15.89 13.13
C HIS A 143 12.46 16.07 11.62
N PHE A 144 11.77 15.19 10.95
CA PHE A 144 11.57 15.18 9.51
C PHE A 144 10.85 16.45 9.00
N MET A 145 9.78 16.87 9.64
CA MET A 145 9.07 18.11 9.32
C MET A 145 9.92 19.34 9.60
N GLY A 146 10.75 19.30 10.64
CA GLY A 146 11.72 20.36 10.94
C GLY A 146 12.78 20.50 9.83
N LEU A 147 13.37 19.38 9.40
CA LEU A 147 14.36 19.37 8.32
C LEU A 147 13.80 19.86 6.98
N SER A 148 12.57 19.52 6.66
CA SER A 148 11.89 19.94 5.44
C SER A 148 11.27 21.34 5.52
N GLU A 149 11.48 22.08 6.63
CA GLU A 149 10.90 23.41 6.86
C GLU A 149 9.36 23.43 6.67
N GLY A 150 8.69 22.29 6.96
CA GLY A 150 7.25 22.10 6.79
C GLY A 150 6.80 22.02 5.32
N THR A 151 7.71 21.87 4.38
CA THR A 151 7.40 21.85 2.94
C THR A 151 7.14 20.45 2.39
N PHE A 152 7.34 19.41 3.20
CA PHE A 152 7.13 18.03 2.76
C PHE A 152 5.69 17.80 2.32
N ARG A 153 5.54 17.13 1.20
CA ARG A 153 4.24 16.77 0.62
C ARG A 153 4.29 15.37 0.05
N ILE A 154 3.16 14.67 0.16
CA ILE A 154 2.91 13.37 -0.46
C ILE A 154 1.75 13.54 -1.44
N GLN A 155 1.96 13.19 -2.69
CA GLN A 155 0.92 13.06 -3.69
C GLN A 155 0.63 11.57 -3.90
N ILE A 156 -0.56 11.13 -3.59
CA ILE A 156 -0.98 9.75 -3.81
C ILE A 156 -1.38 9.58 -5.27
N ASP A 157 -0.83 8.58 -5.93
CA ASP A 157 -1.15 8.21 -7.29
C ASP A 157 -2.13 7.02 -7.31
N GLU A 158 -1.89 5.98 -6.47
CA GLU A 158 -2.74 4.80 -6.41
C GLU A 158 -2.68 4.14 -5.03
N ILE A 159 -3.79 3.53 -4.60
CA ILE A 159 -3.88 2.70 -3.39
C ILE A 159 -4.39 1.32 -3.77
N LEU A 160 -3.59 0.29 -3.53
CA LEU A 160 -3.91 -1.11 -3.71
C LEU A 160 -4.01 -1.79 -2.35
N ALA A 161 -5.00 -2.65 -2.15
CA ALA A 161 -5.17 -3.31 -0.86
C ALA A 161 -5.63 -4.75 -0.99
N ASN A 162 -5.27 -5.54 0.01
CA ASN A 162 -5.86 -6.83 0.29
C ASN A 162 -6.22 -6.92 1.78
N ARG A 163 -6.52 -8.13 2.27
CA ARG A 163 -6.92 -8.35 3.66
C ARG A 163 -5.91 -7.86 4.70
N ASP A 164 -4.62 -7.90 4.38
CA ASP A 164 -3.54 -7.70 5.35
C ASP A 164 -2.56 -6.58 4.99
N ARG A 165 -2.59 -6.13 3.75
CA ARG A 165 -1.64 -5.18 3.19
C ARG A 165 -2.32 -4.07 2.43
N VAL A 166 -1.72 -2.87 2.52
CA VAL A 166 -2.02 -1.75 1.63
C VAL A 166 -0.71 -1.28 1.02
N VAL A 167 -0.72 -1.12 -0.29
CA VAL A 167 0.39 -0.54 -1.05
C VAL A 167 -0.07 0.80 -1.59
N VAL A 168 0.71 1.83 -1.36
CA VAL A 168 0.45 3.18 -1.84
C VAL A 168 1.57 3.56 -2.79
N LEU A 169 1.22 3.82 -4.04
CA LEU A 169 2.10 4.45 -5.00
C LEU A 169 1.93 5.96 -4.85
N CYS A 170 3.01 6.67 -4.63
CA CYS A 170 2.97 8.10 -4.40
C CYS A 170 4.23 8.79 -4.90
N THR A 171 4.17 10.11 -4.96
CA THR A 171 5.32 10.98 -5.18
C THR A 171 5.52 11.83 -3.94
N GLU A 172 6.71 11.78 -3.37
CA GLU A 172 7.10 12.66 -2.29
C GLU A 172 7.90 13.85 -2.80
N SER A 173 7.80 14.96 -2.09
CA SER A 173 8.55 16.15 -2.40
C SER A 173 8.81 16.99 -1.16
N ALA A 174 9.98 17.65 -1.13
CA ALA A 174 10.36 18.56 -0.05
C ALA A 174 11.31 19.65 -0.53
N ARG A 175 11.44 20.70 0.30
CA ARG A 175 12.50 21.72 0.18
C ARG A 175 13.28 21.77 1.48
N ARG A 176 14.57 22.01 1.34
CA ARG A 176 15.49 22.13 2.47
C ARG A 176 16.71 22.94 2.06
N ALA A 177 17.07 23.96 2.82
CA ALA A 177 18.26 24.80 2.58
C ALA A 177 18.38 25.29 1.12
N GLY A 178 17.28 25.74 0.51
CA GLY A 178 17.22 26.22 -0.88
C GLY A 178 17.25 25.12 -1.95
N ARG A 179 17.37 23.85 -1.58
CA ARG A 179 17.30 22.70 -2.49
C ARG A 179 15.86 22.17 -2.55
N SER A 180 15.50 21.57 -3.69
CA SER A 180 14.24 20.83 -3.87
C SER A 180 14.54 19.39 -4.20
N TRP A 181 13.73 18.49 -3.68
CA TRP A 181 13.77 17.06 -3.96
C TRP A 181 12.37 16.56 -4.28
N SER A 182 12.27 15.58 -5.17
CA SER A 182 11.04 14.84 -5.44
C SER A 182 11.38 13.47 -6.00
N SER A 183 10.72 12.45 -5.48
CA SER A 183 10.95 11.05 -5.87
C SER A 183 9.65 10.25 -5.86
N PRO A 184 9.45 9.30 -6.79
CA PRO A 184 8.39 8.32 -6.69
C PRO A 184 8.69 7.32 -5.57
N GLN A 185 7.65 6.94 -4.82
CA GLN A 185 7.73 6.12 -3.63
C GLN A 185 6.75 4.96 -3.69
N VAL A 186 7.08 3.87 -3.02
CA VAL A 186 6.15 2.79 -2.73
C VAL A 186 6.08 2.59 -1.22
N HIS A 187 4.93 2.88 -0.64
CA HIS A 187 4.68 2.63 0.77
C HIS A 187 3.92 1.32 0.95
N VAL A 188 4.43 0.45 1.80
CA VAL A 188 3.79 -0.84 2.12
C VAL A 188 3.37 -0.86 3.57
N TRP A 189 2.07 -0.93 3.80
CA TRP A 189 1.46 -1.00 5.11
C TRP A 189 1.04 -2.43 5.45
N THR A 190 1.24 -2.85 6.68
CA THR A 190 0.61 -4.04 7.25
C THR A 190 -0.53 -3.59 8.15
N VAL A 191 -1.73 -4.12 7.89
CA VAL A 191 -2.93 -3.83 8.69
C VAL A 191 -3.37 -5.09 9.43
N ARG A 192 -3.64 -4.97 10.73
CA ARG A 192 -4.19 -6.01 11.58
C ARG A 192 -5.24 -5.38 12.49
N ASP A 193 -6.39 -6.03 12.63
CA ASP A 193 -7.46 -5.62 13.54
C ASP A 193 -7.84 -4.13 13.40
N GLY A 194 -7.91 -3.64 12.15
CA GLY A 194 -8.26 -2.26 11.84
C GLY A 194 -7.21 -1.22 12.24
N ARG A 195 -5.93 -1.63 12.41
CA ARG A 195 -4.82 -0.72 12.70
C ARG A 195 -3.60 -1.03 11.84
N ALA A 196 -2.85 0.01 11.48
CA ALA A 196 -1.55 -0.14 10.82
C ALA A 196 -0.51 -0.60 11.86
N THR A 197 0.04 -1.79 11.66
CA THR A 197 1.04 -2.40 12.57
C THR A 197 2.47 -2.30 12.05
N ALA A 198 2.65 -2.08 10.74
CA ALA A 198 3.95 -1.81 10.15
C ALA A 198 3.83 -0.90 8.92
N PHE A 199 4.86 -0.10 8.71
CA PHE A 199 5.11 0.73 7.55
C PHE A 199 6.51 0.43 7.01
N TRP A 200 6.61 0.28 5.70
CA TRP A 200 7.84 0.13 4.95
C TRP A 200 7.83 1.06 3.76
N GLU A 201 8.90 1.81 3.60
CA GLU A 201 9.11 2.72 2.50
C GLU A 201 10.13 2.14 1.52
N TYR A 202 9.89 2.34 0.24
CA TYR A 202 10.78 1.94 -0.85
C TYR A 202 10.95 3.12 -1.79
N GLU A 203 12.18 3.58 -1.90
CA GLU A 203 12.56 4.76 -2.64
C GLU A 203 12.81 4.47 -4.12
N GLY A 204 12.30 5.37 -4.99
CA GLY A 204 12.65 5.35 -6.41
C GLY A 204 14.08 5.83 -6.68
N ASP A 205 14.61 6.70 -5.82
CA ASP A 205 16.00 7.18 -5.85
C ASP A 205 16.56 7.29 -4.43
N GLN A 206 16.94 6.15 -3.84
CA GLN A 206 17.48 6.08 -2.49
C GLN A 206 18.75 6.91 -2.30
N GLN A 207 19.62 6.96 -3.31
CA GLN A 207 20.85 7.75 -3.21
C GLN A 207 20.55 9.24 -3.18
N GLY A 208 19.68 9.72 -4.06
CA GLY A 208 19.27 11.12 -4.11
C GLY A 208 18.58 11.56 -2.83
N GLU A 209 17.78 10.68 -2.23
CA GLU A 209 17.13 10.91 -0.94
C GLU A 209 18.15 10.99 0.19
N ASP A 210 19.04 10.01 0.34
CA ASP A 210 20.11 9.99 1.34
C ASP A 210 20.96 11.29 1.25
N GLU A 211 21.30 11.72 0.04
CA GLU A 211 22.03 12.97 -0.20
C GLU A 211 21.23 14.21 0.19
N PHE A 212 19.93 14.23 -0.11
CA PHE A 212 19.06 15.36 0.22
C PHE A 212 18.93 15.55 1.74
N TRP A 213 18.73 14.46 2.49
CA TRP A 213 18.58 14.52 3.95
C TRP A 213 19.91 14.67 4.70
N SER A 214 21.04 14.21 4.14
CA SER A 214 22.36 14.23 4.78
C SER A 214 23.08 15.59 4.70
N THR A 215 22.79 16.41 3.70
CA THR A 215 23.51 17.70 3.53
C THR A 215 23.21 18.65 4.69
N HIS A 216 24.26 19.04 5.40
CA HIS A 216 24.21 20.17 6.32
C HIS A 216 24.00 21.47 5.53
N PRO A 217 23.26 22.43 6.10
CA PRO A 217 23.11 23.74 5.50
C PRO A 217 24.43 24.47 5.41
#